data_352e07d0a233936f291a48d403529a17
#
_entry.id   352e07d0a233936f291a48d403529a17
#
_cell.length_a   1.000
_cell.length_b   1.000
_cell.length_c   1.000
_cell.angle_alpha   90.00
_cell.angle_beta   90.00
_cell.angle_gamma   90.00
#
_symmetry.space_group_name_H-M   'P 1'
#
loop_
_entity.id
_entity.type
_entity.pdbx_description
1 polymer ?
#
loop_
_entity_poly.entity_id
_entity_poly.type
_entity_poly.pdbx_seq_one_letter_code
_entity_poly.pdbx_strand_id
1 'polypeptide(L)'
;MQPCGPNDPSQVGPFRTVAVLGQGGMGRVLLGTAANGQLVAVKQVHADLADDAGFRSRFRREVDASRRVSGAYTAPVVEADPDAETPWLASLFLPGPSLSEAVAASEARAPAAVPGPAGASAPVGLPEEAVRRLTAGLAQALADIHRAGLVHRDLKPSNVLLTDDGVRVIDFGIARAADQMTKLTHTGALIGSPAFMAPEQVRGEAPTPATDVFALGATLVVACTGTTPFSGTSVPALMHSIAHAEPVLDGVPPGLRGIVAACLAKDPALRPSPQDVLAMIGPVAPLRRPWPEDVQRRIAEQAAEIERLVSTVPAQAGPAATVPVPVRRSRRQRRWIAAAVTAGALAVTGAVFVATGWAAEMYYMVVPEPVPTPGNVPLNQVTDTYTGTIPSCAEAGTALTRPPGFTPFPVKDGGPPTTSADGQQNQCTWNTRSGDEIVVIWSVYRSKNGGLTGAEQSKSHYEGMYIRGKTLRVSTLDFVQEALWYKPDGKYCVLYGRDVNAELFVLVKGTNYPVGTCEAVTEETGKQAMAALKAKAQGKTQAQGAR
;
A
#
# COMPACT_ATOMS: atom_id res chain seq x y z
N MET A 1 11.39 -19.66 -10.79
CA MET A 1 11.74 -20.19 -9.45
C MET A 1 13.25 -20.26 -9.31
N GLN A 2 13.78 -20.06 -8.08
CA GLN A 2 15.23 -20.11 -7.83
C GLN A 2 15.50 -21.15 -6.73
N PRO A 3 16.57 -21.96 -6.83
CA PRO A 3 16.97 -22.86 -5.76
C PRO A 3 17.22 -22.08 -4.47
N CYS A 4 16.95 -22.70 -3.32
CA CYS A 4 17.28 -22.10 -2.03
C CYS A 4 18.79 -21.89 -1.90
N GLY A 5 19.20 -20.69 -1.50
CA GLY A 5 20.58 -20.34 -1.19
C GLY A 5 20.96 -20.71 0.26
N PRO A 6 22.25 -20.56 0.63
CA PRO A 6 22.73 -20.90 1.97
C PRO A 6 22.09 -20.06 3.11
N ASN A 7 21.53 -18.90 2.77
CA ASN A 7 20.87 -18.00 3.73
C ASN A 7 19.35 -18.17 3.78
N ASP A 8 18.80 -19.09 2.98
CA ASP A 8 17.38 -19.37 3.02
C ASP A 8 17.09 -20.43 4.09
N PRO A 9 15.97 -20.31 4.83
CA PRO A 9 15.64 -21.27 5.86
C PRO A 9 15.34 -22.63 5.21
N SER A 10 15.89 -23.72 5.77
CA SER A 10 15.59 -25.07 5.32
C SER A 10 14.17 -25.52 5.68
N GLN A 11 13.53 -24.81 6.63
CA GLN A 11 12.19 -25.08 7.12
C GLN A 11 11.53 -23.80 7.63
N VAL A 12 10.22 -23.63 7.38
CA VAL A 12 9.37 -22.59 7.95
C VAL A 12 8.11 -23.24 8.51
N GLY A 13 7.91 -23.13 9.82
CA GLY A 13 6.87 -23.90 10.51
C GLY A 13 7.01 -25.39 10.24
N PRO A 14 5.94 -26.12 9.89
CA PRO A 14 6.00 -27.55 9.56
C PRO A 14 6.47 -27.84 8.12
N PHE A 15 6.70 -26.79 7.31
CA PHE A 15 6.99 -26.92 5.88
C PHE A 15 8.49 -26.89 5.61
N ARG A 16 8.99 -27.89 4.91
CA ARG A 16 10.36 -27.91 4.40
C ARG A 16 10.44 -27.07 3.14
N THR A 17 11.43 -26.19 3.04
CA THR A 17 11.61 -25.31 1.89
C THR A 17 12.28 -26.04 0.73
N VAL A 18 11.81 -25.78 -0.49
CA VAL A 18 12.25 -26.42 -1.74
C VAL A 18 12.89 -25.40 -2.67
N ALA A 19 12.27 -24.23 -2.80
CA ALA A 19 12.73 -23.16 -3.71
C ALA A 19 12.25 -21.80 -3.22
N VAL A 20 12.87 -20.73 -3.73
CA VAL A 20 12.40 -19.35 -3.59
C VAL A 20 11.48 -19.02 -4.76
N LEU A 21 10.22 -18.66 -4.47
CA LEU A 21 9.23 -18.24 -5.46
C LEU A 21 9.35 -16.74 -5.75
N GLY A 22 9.71 -15.94 -4.75
CA GLY A 22 9.88 -14.50 -4.90
C GLY A 22 10.37 -13.83 -3.62
N GLN A 23 10.87 -12.61 -3.77
CA GLN A 23 11.29 -11.75 -2.67
C GLN A 23 10.80 -10.33 -2.92
N GLY A 24 10.34 -9.65 -1.88
CA GLY A 24 9.83 -8.28 -1.95
C GLY A 24 9.99 -7.52 -0.65
N GLY A 25 9.51 -6.29 -0.60
CA GLY A 25 9.70 -5.38 0.54
C GLY A 25 9.06 -5.84 1.86
N MET A 26 8.16 -6.83 1.84
CA MET A 26 7.51 -7.35 3.05
C MET A 26 8.08 -8.69 3.52
N GLY A 27 8.89 -9.33 2.71
CA GLY A 27 9.39 -10.66 3.01
C GLY A 27 9.71 -11.47 1.76
N ARG A 28 9.84 -12.76 1.96
CA ARG A 28 10.08 -13.74 0.89
C ARG A 28 8.91 -14.72 0.79
N VAL A 29 8.73 -15.26 -0.41
CA VAL A 29 7.78 -16.35 -0.66
C VAL A 29 8.58 -17.58 -1.06
N LEU A 30 8.39 -18.66 -0.32
CA LEU A 30 9.11 -19.93 -0.48
C LEU A 30 8.15 -21.01 -0.95
N LEU A 31 8.59 -21.87 -1.85
CA LEU A 31 7.92 -23.14 -2.10
C LEU A 31 8.27 -24.09 -0.96
N GLY A 32 7.27 -24.54 -0.25
CA GLY A 32 7.40 -25.52 0.84
C GLY A 32 6.66 -26.81 0.54
N THR A 33 7.06 -27.88 1.22
CA THR A 33 6.37 -29.17 1.20
C THR A 33 6.02 -29.59 2.63
N ALA A 34 4.77 -29.98 2.84
CA ALA A 34 4.30 -30.59 4.08
C ALA A 34 4.74 -32.06 4.16
N ALA A 35 4.64 -32.69 5.35
CA ALA A 35 5.01 -34.08 5.57
C ALA A 35 4.21 -35.08 4.71
N ASN A 36 2.99 -34.72 4.30
CA ASN A 36 2.14 -35.50 3.39
C ASN A 36 2.44 -35.25 1.89
N GLY A 37 3.47 -34.49 1.56
CA GLY A 37 3.83 -34.15 0.18
C GLY A 37 3.04 -32.97 -0.42
N GLN A 38 2.11 -32.35 0.33
CA GLN A 38 1.36 -31.18 -0.14
C GLN A 38 2.30 -29.98 -0.33
N LEU A 39 2.17 -29.33 -1.48
CA LEU A 39 2.93 -28.11 -1.80
C LEU A 39 2.22 -26.86 -1.27
N VAL A 40 3.01 -25.96 -0.72
CA VAL A 40 2.54 -24.70 -0.17
C VAL A 40 3.44 -23.54 -0.62
N ALA A 41 2.84 -22.37 -0.78
CA ALA A 41 3.56 -21.11 -0.90
C ALA A 41 3.63 -20.47 0.49
N VAL A 42 4.82 -20.42 1.07
CA VAL A 42 5.05 -19.90 2.42
C VAL A 42 5.56 -18.46 2.32
N LYS A 43 4.74 -17.51 2.68
CA LYS A 43 5.11 -16.11 2.80
C LYS A 43 5.66 -15.86 4.20
N GLN A 44 6.96 -15.57 4.28
CA GLN A 44 7.67 -15.24 5.51
C GLN A 44 7.97 -13.75 5.55
N VAL A 45 7.57 -13.09 6.62
CA VAL A 45 7.75 -11.64 6.82
C VAL A 45 9.22 -11.33 7.13
N HIS A 46 9.74 -10.17 6.72
CA HIS A 46 11.07 -9.72 7.15
C HIS A 46 11.13 -9.46 8.66
N ALA A 47 12.27 -9.76 9.28
CA ALA A 47 12.49 -9.58 10.72
C ALA A 47 12.20 -8.15 11.18
N ASP A 48 12.63 -7.14 10.41
CA ASP A 48 12.42 -5.72 10.72
C ASP A 48 10.93 -5.33 10.87
N LEU A 49 10.03 -6.03 10.16
CA LEU A 49 8.59 -5.85 10.28
C LEU A 49 7.99 -6.68 11.41
N ALA A 50 8.67 -7.78 11.77
CA ALA A 50 8.24 -8.66 12.85
C ALA A 50 8.35 -8.00 14.23
N ASP A 51 9.24 -7.02 14.41
CA ASP A 51 9.43 -6.29 15.68
C ASP A 51 8.35 -5.21 15.92
N ASP A 52 7.56 -4.85 14.89
CA ASP A 52 6.45 -3.90 15.04
C ASP A 52 5.19 -4.62 15.58
N ALA A 53 4.85 -4.33 16.85
CA ALA A 53 3.66 -4.89 17.50
C ALA A 53 2.35 -4.52 16.77
N GLY A 54 2.29 -3.34 16.15
CA GLY A 54 1.17 -2.90 15.32
C GLY A 54 1.05 -3.73 14.04
N PHE A 55 2.18 -4.04 13.39
CA PHE A 55 2.22 -4.93 12.24
C PHE A 55 1.74 -6.34 12.61
N ARG A 56 2.28 -6.95 13.69
CA ARG A 56 1.86 -8.29 14.14
C ARG A 56 0.35 -8.36 14.42
N SER A 57 -0.20 -7.36 15.08
CA SER A 57 -1.64 -7.29 15.38
C SER A 57 -2.49 -7.24 14.10
N ARG A 58 -2.06 -6.47 13.09
CA ARG A 58 -2.72 -6.42 11.77
C ARG A 58 -2.58 -7.74 11.03
N PHE A 59 -1.36 -8.27 10.95
CA PHE A 59 -1.07 -9.55 10.29
C PHE A 59 -1.92 -10.69 10.86
N ARG A 60 -2.05 -10.78 12.19
CA ARG A 60 -2.92 -11.78 12.84
C ARG A 60 -4.38 -11.66 12.41
N ARG A 61 -4.94 -10.43 12.42
CA ARG A 61 -6.33 -10.20 11.99
C ARG A 61 -6.55 -10.56 10.52
N GLU A 62 -5.60 -10.26 9.66
CA GLU A 62 -5.67 -10.56 8.24
C GLU A 62 -5.51 -12.06 7.96
N VAL A 63 -4.65 -12.77 8.70
CA VAL A 63 -4.55 -14.24 8.68
C VAL A 63 -5.88 -14.86 9.07
N ASP A 64 -6.48 -14.43 10.19
CA ASP A 64 -7.77 -14.97 10.67
C ASP A 64 -8.91 -14.71 9.70
N ALA A 65 -8.88 -13.57 9.01
CA ALA A 65 -9.86 -13.27 7.98
C ALA A 65 -9.60 -14.07 6.68
N SER A 66 -8.33 -14.22 6.27
CA SER A 66 -7.95 -15.02 5.09
C SER A 66 -8.33 -16.50 5.23
N ARG A 67 -8.26 -17.05 6.44
CA ARG A 67 -8.72 -18.42 6.72
C ARG A 67 -10.23 -18.62 6.47
N ARG A 68 -11.03 -17.55 6.50
CA ARG A 68 -12.47 -17.58 6.21
C ARG A 68 -12.79 -17.48 4.73
N VAL A 69 -11.83 -17.05 3.92
CA VAL A 69 -12.01 -17.01 2.47
C VAL A 69 -11.97 -18.45 1.94
N SER A 70 -13.11 -18.93 1.52
CA SER A 70 -13.24 -20.25 0.88
C SER A 70 -13.90 -20.04 -0.49
N GLY A 71 -13.12 -20.17 -1.54
CA GLY A 71 -13.62 -20.00 -2.90
C GLY A 71 -12.75 -20.74 -3.90
N ALA A 72 -13.38 -21.20 -4.99
CA ALA A 72 -12.68 -21.91 -6.07
C ALA A 72 -11.68 -21.02 -6.82
N TYR A 73 -11.74 -19.70 -6.61
CA TYR A 73 -10.93 -18.69 -7.32
C TYR A 73 -9.88 -18.00 -6.45
N THR A 74 -9.63 -18.52 -5.25
CA THR A 74 -8.60 -18.03 -4.33
C THR A 74 -7.67 -19.17 -3.91
N ALA A 75 -6.44 -18.85 -3.51
CA ALA A 75 -5.54 -19.82 -2.90
C ALA A 75 -5.88 -19.96 -1.40
N PRO A 76 -6.37 -21.12 -0.94
CA PRO A 76 -6.74 -21.30 0.46
C PRO A 76 -5.51 -21.24 1.37
N VAL A 77 -5.68 -20.63 2.55
CA VAL A 77 -4.68 -20.68 3.62
C VAL A 77 -4.66 -22.10 4.22
N VAL A 78 -3.49 -22.71 4.24
CA VAL A 78 -3.26 -24.04 4.81
C VAL A 78 -2.92 -23.91 6.28
N GLU A 79 -1.96 -23.06 6.62
CA GLU A 79 -1.50 -22.84 7.99
C GLU A 79 -0.83 -21.46 8.09
N ALA A 80 -0.76 -20.92 9.30
CA ALA A 80 -0.05 -19.68 9.57
C ALA A 80 0.32 -19.58 11.04
N ASP A 81 1.45 -18.94 11.31
CA ASP A 81 1.87 -18.57 12.67
C ASP A 81 2.23 -17.07 12.70
N PRO A 82 1.27 -16.21 13.10
CA PRO A 82 1.51 -14.78 13.25
C PRO A 82 2.33 -14.44 14.49
N ASP A 83 2.52 -15.39 15.40
CA ASP A 83 3.22 -15.23 16.67
C ASP A 83 4.66 -15.76 16.63
N ALA A 84 5.04 -16.48 15.56
CA ALA A 84 6.42 -16.90 15.35
C ALA A 84 7.41 -15.72 15.45
N GLU A 85 8.66 -15.98 15.79
CA GLU A 85 9.74 -14.98 15.77
C GLU A 85 9.72 -14.22 14.44
N THR A 86 9.66 -14.97 13.35
CA THR A 86 9.43 -14.44 11.99
C THR A 86 8.03 -14.89 11.54
N PRO A 87 7.00 -14.02 11.57
CA PRO A 87 5.64 -14.39 11.19
C PRO A 87 5.56 -14.93 9.76
N TRP A 88 4.74 -15.94 9.58
CA TRP A 88 4.55 -16.58 8.27
C TRP A 88 3.12 -17.02 8.02
N LEU A 89 2.79 -17.16 6.74
CA LEU A 89 1.52 -17.70 6.26
C LEU A 89 1.82 -18.65 5.10
N ALA A 90 1.25 -19.85 5.14
CA ALA A 90 1.29 -20.84 4.08
C ALA A 90 -0.07 -20.96 3.41
N SER A 91 -0.11 -20.77 2.10
CA SER A 91 -1.27 -21.04 1.24
C SER A 91 -1.00 -22.26 0.35
N LEU A 92 -2.06 -22.89 -0.15
CA LEU A 92 -1.91 -23.96 -1.12
C LEU A 92 -1.13 -23.44 -2.33
N PHE A 93 -0.06 -24.15 -2.70
CA PHE A 93 0.66 -23.82 -3.91
C PHE A 93 -0.10 -24.32 -5.14
N LEU A 94 -0.28 -23.44 -6.12
CA LEU A 94 -1.02 -23.71 -7.35
C LEU A 94 -0.09 -23.44 -8.54
N PRO A 95 0.25 -24.45 -9.33
CA PRO A 95 1.10 -24.26 -10.50
C PRO A 95 0.37 -23.46 -11.58
N GLY A 96 1.05 -22.47 -12.12
CA GLY A 96 0.55 -21.61 -13.19
C GLY A 96 1.29 -20.26 -13.23
N PRO A 97 1.51 -19.70 -14.43
CA PRO A 97 2.10 -18.37 -14.55
C PRO A 97 1.16 -17.32 -13.96
N SER A 98 1.73 -16.22 -13.50
CA SER A 98 0.94 -15.02 -13.22
C SER A 98 0.40 -14.43 -14.53
N LEU A 99 -0.68 -13.66 -14.43
CA LEU A 99 -1.22 -12.93 -15.58
C LEU A 99 -0.18 -11.96 -16.17
N SER A 100 0.68 -11.35 -15.34
CA SER A 100 1.76 -10.50 -15.83
C SER A 100 2.77 -11.27 -16.68
N GLU A 101 3.15 -12.48 -16.26
CA GLU A 101 4.06 -13.34 -17.03
C GLU A 101 3.42 -13.84 -18.34
N ALA A 102 2.12 -14.12 -18.31
CA ALA A 102 1.37 -14.55 -19.50
C ALA A 102 1.28 -13.43 -20.55
N VAL A 103 0.96 -12.20 -20.10
CA VAL A 103 0.88 -11.02 -20.98
C VAL A 103 2.26 -10.67 -21.56
N ALA A 104 3.30 -10.59 -20.73
CA ALA A 104 4.67 -10.30 -21.17
C ALA A 104 5.17 -11.33 -22.21
N ALA A 105 4.75 -12.59 -22.10
CA ALA A 105 5.10 -13.62 -23.06
C ALA A 105 4.36 -13.46 -24.41
N SER A 106 3.16 -12.90 -24.40
CA SER A 106 2.43 -12.55 -25.62
C SER A 106 3.12 -11.39 -26.35
N GLU A 107 3.59 -10.39 -25.62
CA GLU A 107 4.37 -9.27 -26.17
C GLU A 107 5.67 -9.72 -26.85
N ALA A 108 6.43 -10.59 -26.19
CA ALA A 108 7.70 -11.10 -26.72
C ALA A 108 7.53 -11.93 -28.04
N ARG A 109 6.30 -12.37 -28.32
CA ARG A 109 5.98 -13.17 -29.50
C ARG A 109 5.40 -12.36 -30.66
N ALA A 110 4.95 -11.12 -30.40
CA ALA A 110 4.51 -10.24 -31.47
C ALA A 110 5.68 -10.01 -32.41
N PRO A 111 5.56 -10.34 -33.73
CA PRO A 111 6.65 -10.13 -34.68
C PRO A 111 6.99 -8.64 -34.65
N ALA A 112 8.29 -8.32 -34.59
CA ALA A 112 8.78 -6.96 -34.74
C ALA A 112 8.07 -6.38 -35.99
N ALA A 113 7.38 -5.24 -35.78
CA ALA A 113 6.53 -4.65 -36.79
C ALA A 113 7.29 -4.52 -38.14
N VAL A 114 7.02 -5.40 -39.07
CA VAL A 114 7.41 -5.22 -40.47
C VAL A 114 6.53 -4.07 -40.95
N PRO A 115 7.08 -2.99 -41.50
CA PRO A 115 6.28 -1.92 -42.08
C PRO A 115 5.52 -2.46 -43.29
N GLY A 116 4.31 -2.95 -43.06
CA GLY A 116 3.34 -3.31 -44.07
C GLY A 116 2.22 -2.27 -44.09
N PRO A 117 1.42 -2.21 -45.18
CA PRO A 117 0.36 -1.21 -45.28
C PRO A 117 -0.59 -1.32 -44.08
N ALA A 118 -0.82 -0.17 -43.47
CA ALA A 118 -1.61 0.15 -42.28
C ALA A 118 -2.67 -0.90 -41.82
N GLY A 119 -2.54 -1.46 -40.61
CA GLY A 119 -3.70 -1.75 -39.86
C GLY A 119 -3.81 -2.98 -38.98
N ALA A 120 -2.86 -3.90 -38.88
CA ALA A 120 -3.01 -5.06 -38.00
C ALA A 120 -1.72 -5.43 -37.27
N SER A 121 -1.40 -4.72 -36.22
CA SER A 121 -0.52 -5.26 -35.17
C SER A 121 -1.25 -6.41 -34.51
N ALA A 122 -0.58 -7.56 -34.35
CA ALA A 122 -1.15 -8.69 -33.59
C ALA A 122 -1.51 -8.21 -32.17
N PRO A 123 -2.66 -8.61 -31.63
CA PRO A 123 -3.07 -8.18 -30.30
C PRO A 123 -2.07 -8.69 -29.27
N VAL A 124 -1.53 -7.76 -28.47
CA VAL A 124 -0.49 -8.00 -27.45
C VAL A 124 -1.05 -8.68 -26.20
N GLY A 125 -2.37 -8.71 -25.99
CA GLY A 125 -3.05 -9.27 -24.82
C GLY A 125 -3.60 -10.68 -25.02
N LEU A 126 -4.36 -11.13 -24.04
CA LEU A 126 -5.10 -12.39 -24.11
C LEU A 126 -6.31 -12.25 -25.07
N PRO A 127 -6.71 -13.34 -25.76
CA PRO A 127 -7.93 -13.36 -26.56
C PRO A 127 -9.17 -13.00 -25.74
N GLU A 128 -10.16 -12.34 -26.37
CA GLU A 128 -11.38 -11.85 -25.70
C GLU A 128 -12.06 -12.93 -24.86
N GLU A 129 -12.18 -14.15 -25.39
CA GLU A 129 -12.81 -15.26 -24.67
C GLU A 129 -12.05 -15.67 -23.40
N ALA A 130 -10.71 -15.60 -23.41
CA ALA A 130 -9.88 -15.84 -22.23
C ALA A 130 -10.07 -14.70 -21.21
N VAL A 131 -10.17 -13.45 -21.68
CA VAL A 131 -10.42 -12.30 -20.77
C VAL A 131 -11.83 -12.35 -20.20
N ARG A 132 -12.83 -12.81 -20.94
CA ARG A 132 -14.20 -13.03 -20.39
C ARG A 132 -14.17 -14.03 -19.23
N ARG A 133 -13.43 -15.15 -19.38
CA ARG A 133 -13.24 -16.15 -18.29
C ARG A 133 -12.49 -15.57 -17.11
N LEU A 134 -11.42 -14.84 -17.39
CA LEU A 134 -10.65 -14.12 -16.38
C LEU A 134 -11.54 -13.16 -15.58
N THR A 135 -12.37 -12.37 -16.28
CA THR A 135 -13.31 -11.41 -15.66
C THR A 135 -14.29 -12.12 -14.72
N ALA A 136 -14.91 -13.20 -15.19
CA ALA A 136 -15.86 -13.96 -14.37
C ALA A 136 -15.19 -14.57 -13.12
N GLY A 137 -14.00 -15.16 -13.28
CA GLY A 137 -13.27 -15.76 -12.17
C GLY A 137 -12.78 -14.73 -11.16
N LEU A 138 -12.27 -13.56 -11.62
CA LEU A 138 -11.82 -12.49 -10.74
C LEU A 138 -12.99 -11.84 -10.01
N ALA A 139 -14.12 -11.60 -10.68
CA ALA A 139 -15.32 -11.09 -10.03
C ALA A 139 -15.84 -12.05 -8.95
N GLN A 140 -15.83 -13.37 -9.22
CA GLN A 140 -16.21 -14.36 -8.21
C GLN A 140 -15.22 -14.39 -7.04
N ALA A 141 -13.90 -14.31 -7.30
CA ALA A 141 -12.89 -14.23 -6.26
C ALA A 141 -13.12 -13.02 -5.34
N LEU A 142 -13.36 -11.83 -5.92
CA LEU A 142 -13.64 -10.63 -5.16
C LEU A 142 -14.96 -10.75 -4.36
N ALA A 143 -16.00 -11.36 -4.94
CA ALA A 143 -17.23 -11.62 -4.23
C ALA A 143 -17.04 -12.50 -2.98
N ASP A 144 -16.18 -13.51 -3.06
CA ASP A 144 -15.87 -14.41 -1.95
C ASP A 144 -15.00 -13.70 -0.88
N ILE A 145 -14.02 -12.91 -1.29
CA ILE A 145 -13.16 -12.11 -0.41
C ILE A 145 -14.00 -11.06 0.35
N HIS A 146 -14.84 -10.31 -0.35
CA HIS A 146 -15.69 -9.29 0.25
C HIS A 146 -16.73 -9.89 1.21
N ARG A 147 -17.29 -11.07 0.89
CA ARG A 147 -18.22 -11.80 1.78
C ARG A 147 -17.54 -12.23 3.07
N ALA A 148 -16.22 -12.52 3.05
CA ALA A 148 -15.44 -12.81 4.25
C ALA A 148 -15.12 -11.55 5.09
N GLY A 149 -15.56 -10.35 4.65
CA GLY A 149 -15.28 -9.07 5.30
C GLY A 149 -13.89 -8.51 5.01
N LEU A 150 -13.23 -8.98 3.95
CA LEU A 150 -11.93 -8.52 3.50
C LEU A 150 -12.03 -7.62 2.28
N VAL A 151 -11.04 -6.76 2.11
CA VAL A 151 -10.72 -6.03 0.88
C VAL A 151 -9.33 -6.47 0.43
N HIS A 152 -9.15 -6.79 -0.86
CA HIS A 152 -7.88 -7.29 -1.38
C HIS A 152 -6.76 -6.24 -1.36
N ARG A 153 -7.09 -5.00 -1.74
CA ARG A 153 -6.22 -3.80 -1.70
C ARG A 153 -5.01 -3.79 -2.63
N ASP A 154 -4.65 -4.91 -3.25
CA ASP A 154 -3.49 -5.06 -4.14
C ASP A 154 -3.77 -6.01 -5.31
N LEU A 155 -4.99 -5.98 -5.85
CA LEU A 155 -5.29 -6.75 -7.05
C LEU A 155 -4.51 -6.18 -8.24
N LYS A 156 -3.71 -7.04 -8.88
CA LYS A 156 -2.88 -6.69 -10.04
C LYS A 156 -2.48 -7.97 -10.80
N PRO A 157 -2.00 -7.87 -12.03
CA PRO A 157 -1.64 -9.05 -12.83
C PRO A 157 -0.67 -10.03 -12.17
N SER A 158 0.28 -9.55 -11.35
CA SER A 158 1.22 -10.45 -10.65
C SER A 158 0.58 -11.23 -9.49
N ASN A 159 -0.59 -10.80 -9.01
CA ASN A 159 -1.33 -11.48 -7.94
C ASN A 159 -2.50 -12.33 -8.48
N VAL A 160 -2.51 -12.58 -9.78
CA VAL A 160 -3.50 -13.41 -10.48
C VAL A 160 -2.77 -14.55 -11.18
N LEU A 161 -2.99 -15.78 -10.72
CA LEU A 161 -2.43 -16.99 -11.34
C LEU A 161 -3.41 -17.57 -12.35
N LEU A 162 -2.88 -18.05 -13.46
CA LEU A 162 -3.62 -18.78 -14.50
C LEU A 162 -3.30 -20.26 -14.33
N THR A 163 -4.24 -21.01 -13.77
CA THR A 163 -4.10 -22.45 -13.48
C THR A 163 -4.88 -23.32 -14.48
N ASP A 164 -4.66 -24.64 -14.51
CA ASP A 164 -5.32 -25.55 -15.44
C ASP A 164 -6.86 -25.50 -15.37
N ASP A 165 -7.41 -25.21 -14.20
CA ASP A 165 -8.85 -25.20 -13.94
C ASP A 165 -9.44 -23.79 -13.85
N GLY A 166 -8.64 -22.71 -14.07
CA GLY A 166 -9.13 -21.35 -14.07
C GLY A 166 -8.16 -20.33 -13.46
N VAL A 167 -8.70 -19.21 -13.00
CA VAL A 167 -7.94 -18.14 -12.36
C VAL A 167 -7.89 -18.35 -10.85
N ARG A 168 -6.77 -17.94 -10.23
CA ARG A 168 -6.62 -17.89 -8.78
C ARG A 168 -6.06 -16.55 -8.34
N VAL A 169 -6.73 -15.92 -7.40
CA VAL A 169 -6.25 -14.69 -6.74
C VAL A 169 -5.43 -15.09 -5.53
N ILE A 170 -4.25 -14.49 -5.43
CA ILE A 170 -3.28 -14.71 -4.34
C ILE A 170 -2.96 -13.40 -3.64
N ASP A 171 -2.35 -13.47 -2.47
CA ASP A 171 -1.82 -12.33 -1.72
C ASP A 171 -2.84 -11.22 -1.41
N PHE A 172 -4.06 -11.58 -0.98
CA PHE A 172 -5.02 -10.58 -0.56
C PHE A 172 -4.54 -9.91 0.73
N GLY A 173 -4.23 -8.64 0.59
CA GLY A 173 -4.14 -7.59 1.60
C GLY A 173 -3.28 -7.78 2.85
N ILE A 174 -2.62 -8.94 3.02
CA ILE A 174 -1.88 -9.28 4.23
C ILE A 174 -0.75 -8.28 4.44
N ALA A 175 -0.96 -7.33 5.37
CA ALA A 175 0.00 -6.33 5.85
C ALA A 175 0.09 -4.96 5.14
N ARG A 176 -0.81 -4.58 4.23
CA ARG A 176 -0.72 -3.28 3.53
C ARG A 176 -1.47 -2.11 4.18
N ALA A 177 -2.20 -2.32 5.26
CA ALA A 177 -3.15 -1.33 5.81
C ALA A 177 -2.55 -0.02 6.37
N ALA A 178 -1.23 0.10 6.54
CA ALA A 178 -0.62 1.33 7.06
C ALA A 178 0.61 1.83 6.29
N ASP A 179 1.17 1.04 5.36
CA ASP A 179 2.50 1.31 4.82
C ASP A 179 2.53 1.97 3.43
N GLN A 180 1.41 2.06 2.71
CA GLN A 180 1.45 2.51 1.32
C GLN A 180 1.74 4.01 1.16
N MET A 181 1.22 4.86 2.03
CA MET A 181 1.50 6.31 1.96
C MET A 181 2.88 6.65 2.53
N THR A 182 3.32 5.95 3.57
CA THR A 182 4.59 6.25 4.26
C THR A 182 5.82 5.76 3.49
N LYS A 183 5.72 4.63 2.76
CA LYS A 183 6.82 4.09 1.96
C LYS A 183 6.93 4.68 0.56
N LEU A 184 5.85 5.27 0.03
CA LEU A 184 5.88 5.98 -1.24
C LEU A 184 6.80 7.21 -1.21
N THR A 185 6.98 7.81 -0.03
CA THR A 185 7.79 9.01 0.18
C THR A 185 9.22 8.74 0.66
N HIS A 186 9.51 7.52 1.15
CA HIS A 186 10.72 7.31 1.95
C HIS A 186 11.92 6.72 1.24
N THR A 187 11.76 5.94 0.19
CA THR A 187 12.93 5.25 -0.41
C THR A 187 13.18 5.60 -1.87
N GLY A 188 12.31 6.39 -2.51
CA GLY A 188 12.36 6.53 -3.98
C GLY A 188 12.18 5.18 -4.71
N ALA A 189 12.15 4.07 -3.97
CA ALA A 189 11.86 2.73 -4.46
C ALA A 189 10.36 2.50 -4.32
N LEU A 190 9.68 2.45 -5.45
CA LEU A 190 8.27 2.13 -5.57
C LEU A 190 8.02 0.69 -5.10
N ILE A 191 7.70 0.51 -3.81
CA ILE A 191 7.23 -0.78 -3.31
C ILE A 191 5.74 -0.88 -3.63
N GLY A 192 5.42 -1.49 -4.75
CA GLY A 192 4.08 -1.67 -5.29
C GLY A 192 3.98 -1.09 -6.69
N SER A 193 3.01 -1.55 -7.47
CA SER A 193 2.73 -1.00 -8.79
C SER A 193 1.60 0.04 -8.64
N PRO A 194 1.89 1.35 -8.62
CA PRO A 194 0.87 2.39 -8.43
C PRO A 194 -0.17 2.41 -9.55
N ALA A 195 0.12 1.79 -10.68
CA ALA A 195 -0.75 1.75 -11.85
C ALA A 195 -2.12 1.06 -11.63
N PHE A 196 -2.26 0.30 -10.54
CA PHE A 196 -3.50 -0.41 -10.17
C PHE A 196 -4.21 0.20 -8.96
N MET A 197 -3.67 1.29 -8.40
CA MET A 197 -4.31 2.00 -7.30
C MET A 197 -5.60 2.68 -7.75
N ALA A 198 -6.61 2.67 -6.89
CA ALA A 198 -7.83 3.43 -7.11
C ALA A 198 -7.66 4.92 -6.73
N PRO A 199 -8.48 5.84 -7.29
CA PRO A 199 -8.44 7.26 -6.97
C PRO A 199 -8.48 7.57 -5.46
N GLU A 200 -9.31 6.88 -4.70
CA GLU A 200 -9.41 7.01 -3.25
C GLU A 200 -8.13 6.59 -2.53
N GLN A 201 -7.42 5.56 -3.02
CA GLN A 201 -6.11 5.18 -2.47
C GLN A 201 -5.04 6.25 -2.76
N VAL A 202 -5.08 6.86 -3.94
CA VAL A 202 -4.19 7.98 -4.30
C VAL A 202 -4.44 9.18 -3.39
N ARG A 203 -5.70 9.42 -2.98
CA ARG A 203 -6.07 10.49 -2.04
C ARG A 203 -5.82 10.12 -0.57
N GLY A 204 -5.36 8.88 -0.28
CA GLY A 204 -5.14 8.42 1.10
C GLY A 204 -6.42 8.05 1.86
N GLU A 205 -7.54 7.90 1.16
CA GLU A 205 -8.80 7.46 1.74
C GLU A 205 -8.78 5.97 2.06
N ALA A 206 -9.66 5.53 2.96
CA ALA A 206 -9.72 4.14 3.36
C ALA A 206 -10.20 3.24 2.19
N PRO A 207 -9.47 2.15 1.87
CA PRO A 207 -9.89 1.23 0.82
C PRO A 207 -11.21 0.53 1.18
N THR A 208 -12.08 0.40 0.20
CA THR A 208 -13.38 -0.28 0.29
C THR A 208 -13.45 -1.42 -0.73
N PRO A 209 -14.50 -2.26 -0.73
CA PRO A 209 -14.73 -3.22 -1.81
C PRO A 209 -14.70 -2.61 -3.22
N ALA A 210 -15.15 -1.37 -3.39
CA ALA A 210 -15.10 -0.66 -4.66
C ALA A 210 -13.67 -0.36 -5.13
N THR A 211 -12.70 -0.29 -4.22
CA THR A 211 -11.26 -0.16 -4.53
C THR A 211 -10.76 -1.36 -5.34
N ASP A 212 -11.15 -2.58 -4.94
CA ASP A 212 -10.78 -3.80 -5.64
C ASP A 212 -11.43 -3.88 -7.02
N VAL A 213 -12.63 -3.33 -7.19
CA VAL A 213 -13.31 -3.27 -8.49
C VAL A 213 -12.58 -2.35 -9.47
N PHE A 214 -12.03 -1.23 -8.99
CA PHE A 214 -11.17 -0.38 -9.82
C PHE A 214 -9.90 -1.13 -10.26
N ALA A 215 -9.25 -1.81 -9.33
CA ALA A 215 -8.06 -2.62 -9.60
C ALA A 215 -8.38 -3.79 -10.56
N LEU A 216 -9.58 -4.39 -10.48
CA LEU A 216 -10.09 -5.35 -11.46
C LEU A 216 -10.14 -4.71 -12.84
N GLY A 217 -10.77 -3.53 -13.00
CA GLY A 217 -10.83 -2.82 -14.28
C GLY A 217 -9.44 -2.58 -14.87
N ALA A 218 -8.50 -2.08 -14.08
CA ALA A 218 -7.11 -1.85 -14.52
C ALA A 218 -6.40 -3.16 -14.93
N THR A 219 -6.62 -4.24 -14.17
CA THR A 219 -6.08 -5.57 -14.47
C THR A 219 -6.63 -6.13 -15.80
N LEU A 220 -7.91 -5.89 -16.09
CA LEU A 220 -8.54 -6.32 -17.34
C LEU A 220 -8.02 -5.54 -18.55
N VAL A 221 -7.73 -4.23 -18.40
CA VAL A 221 -7.06 -3.47 -19.48
C VAL A 221 -5.72 -4.10 -19.81
N VAL A 222 -4.89 -4.39 -18.81
CA VAL A 222 -3.59 -5.06 -19.04
C VAL A 222 -3.78 -6.44 -19.66
N ALA A 223 -4.77 -7.21 -19.24
CA ALA A 223 -5.05 -8.51 -19.83
C ALA A 223 -5.43 -8.42 -21.33
N CYS A 224 -6.12 -7.36 -21.74
CA CYS A 224 -6.50 -7.12 -23.13
C CYS A 224 -5.38 -6.54 -24.00
N THR A 225 -4.56 -5.63 -23.43
CA THR A 225 -3.72 -4.72 -24.22
C THR A 225 -2.22 -4.81 -23.90
N GLY A 226 -1.84 -5.45 -22.80
CA GLY A 226 -0.48 -5.41 -22.25
C GLY A 226 -0.14 -4.10 -21.53
N THR A 227 -0.95 -3.05 -21.64
CA THR A 227 -0.67 -1.72 -21.10
C THR A 227 -1.63 -1.33 -19.98
N THR A 228 -1.22 -0.41 -19.13
CA THR A 228 -2.07 0.11 -18.05
C THR A 228 -3.01 1.21 -18.56
N PRO A 229 -4.23 1.34 -17.97
CA PRO A 229 -5.22 2.35 -18.43
C PRO A 229 -4.80 3.79 -18.16
N PHE A 230 -3.83 4.00 -17.27
CA PHE A 230 -3.29 5.31 -16.92
C PHE A 230 -1.79 5.29 -17.06
N SER A 231 -1.23 6.42 -17.49
CA SER A 231 0.21 6.60 -17.69
C SER A 231 0.68 7.93 -17.12
N GLY A 232 1.98 8.05 -16.87
CA GLY A 232 2.61 9.27 -16.40
C GLY A 232 4.13 9.16 -16.50
N THR A 233 4.81 10.27 -16.77
CA THR A 233 6.28 10.35 -16.87
C THR A 233 6.97 10.27 -15.51
N SER A 234 6.21 10.35 -14.43
CA SER A 234 6.66 10.24 -13.04
C SER A 234 5.54 9.64 -12.19
N VAL A 235 5.87 9.18 -10.97
CA VAL A 235 4.86 8.66 -10.04
C VAL A 235 3.77 9.67 -9.70
N PRO A 236 4.09 10.93 -9.37
CA PRO A 236 3.06 11.95 -9.16
C PRO A 236 2.19 12.18 -10.40
N ALA A 237 2.78 12.18 -11.62
CA ALA A 237 2.02 12.31 -12.86
C ALA A 237 1.08 11.13 -13.10
N LEU A 238 1.53 9.90 -12.80
CA LEU A 238 0.68 8.71 -12.85
C LEU A 238 -0.46 8.79 -11.82
N MET A 239 -0.17 9.17 -10.58
CA MET A 239 -1.19 9.36 -9.55
C MET A 239 -2.23 10.41 -9.94
N HIS A 240 -1.77 11.54 -10.49
CA HIS A 240 -2.67 12.56 -11.03
C HIS A 240 -3.54 11.99 -12.15
N SER A 241 -2.96 11.24 -13.08
CA SER A 241 -3.70 10.57 -14.16
C SER A 241 -4.76 9.60 -13.62
N ILE A 242 -4.41 8.78 -12.63
CA ILE A 242 -5.36 7.86 -11.96
C ILE A 242 -6.51 8.63 -11.32
N ALA A 243 -6.23 9.75 -10.65
CA ALA A 243 -7.24 10.52 -9.95
C ALA A 243 -8.19 11.30 -10.90
N HIS A 244 -7.69 11.77 -12.06
CA HIS A 244 -8.39 12.79 -12.85
C HIS A 244 -8.54 12.48 -14.34
N ALA A 245 -7.64 11.71 -14.96
CA ALA A 245 -7.70 11.45 -16.40
C ALA A 245 -8.68 10.31 -16.72
N GLU A 246 -9.29 10.37 -17.91
CA GLU A 246 -10.07 9.24 -18.45
C GLU A 246 -9.16 8.04 -18.74
N PRO A 247 -9.64 6.80 -18.50
CA PRO A 247 -8.86 5.60 -18.81
C PRO A 247 -8.69 5.41 -20.32
N VAL A 248 -7.48 5.03 -20.73
CA VAL A 248 -7.24 4.61 -22.12
C VAL A 248 -7.76 3.19 -22.28
N LEU A 249 -8.79 3.03 -23.12
CA LEU A 249 -9.45 1.74 -23.39
C LEU A 249 -9.25 1.26 -24.84
N ASP A 250 -8.29 1.86 -25.55
CA ASP A 250 -7.94 1.42 -26.90
C ASP A 250 -7.38 -0.01 -26.85
N GLY A 251 -7.84 -0.87 -27.77
CA GLY A 251 -7.49 -2.28 -27.76
C GLY A 251 -8.34 -3.17 -26.83
N VAL A 252 -9.17 -2.59 -25.94
CA VAL A 252 -10.14 -3.38 -25.17
C VAL A 252 -11.29 -3.81 -26.11
N PRO A 253 -11.59 -5.11 -26.21
CA PRO A 253 -12.67 -5.62 -27.06
C PRO A 253 -14.02 -4.95 -26.77
N PRO A 254 -14.86 -4.67 -27.79
CA PRO A 254 -16.14 -3.99 -27.59
C PRO A 254 -17.05 -4.68 -26.56
N GLY A 255 -17.05 -6.02 -26.51
CA GLY A 255 -17.84 -6.79 -25.55
C GLY A 255 -17.42 -6.63 -24.07
N LEU A 256 -16.20 -6.15 -23.83
CA LEU A 256 -15.65 -5.93 -22.47
C LEU A 256 -15.56 -4.45 -22.10
N ARG A 257 -15.53 -3.55 -23.09
CA ARG A 257 -15.28 -2.12 -22.88
C ARG A 257 -16.24 -1.47 -21.89
N GLY A 258 -17.53 -1.79 -21.97
CA GLY A 258 -18.54 -1.26 -21.04
C GLY A 258 -18.30 -1.69 -19.60
N ILE A 259 -17.94 -2.96 -19.38
CA ILE A 259 -17.64 -3.51 -18.04
C ILE A 259 -16.39 -2.83 -17.46
N VAL A 260 -15.31 -2.77 -18.28
CA VAL A 260 -14.04 -2.17 -17.86
C VAL A 260 -14.20 -0.68 -17.54
N ALA A 261 -14.93 0.07 -18.38
CA ALA A 261 -15.20 1.48 -18.14
C ALA A 261 -15.98 1.71 -16.84
N ALA A 262 -17.00 0.89 -16.57
CA ALA A 262 -17.76 0.97 -15.32
C ALA A 262 -16.91 0.68 -14.08
N CYS A 263 -16.02 -0.33 -14.15
CA CYS A 263 -15.08 -0.64 -13.08
C CYS A 263 -14.11 0.52 -12.79
N LEU A 264 -13.68 1.25 -13.84
CA LEU A 264 -12.72 2.36 -13.74
C LEU A 264 -13.36 3.73 -13.44
N ALA A 265 -14.65 3.79 -13.07
CA ALA A 265 -15.29 5.01 -12.63
C ALA A 265 -14.51 5.67 -11.48
N LYS A 266 -14.32 7.01 -11.53
CA LYS A 266 -13.54 7.73 -10.51
C LYS A 266 -14.23 7.75 -9.16
N ASP A 267 -15.56 7.92 -9.17
CA ASP A 267 -16.39 7.81 -7.97
C ASP A 267 -16.59 6.34 -7.61
N PRO A 268 -16.16 5.89 -6.41
CA PRO A 268 -16.37 4.52 -5.95
C PRO A 268 -17.84 4.08 -5.94
N ALA A 269 -18.77 5.01 -5.72
CA ALA A 269 -20.21 4.73 -5.66
C ALA A 269 -20.82 4.38 -7.03
N LEU A 270 -20.16 4.75 -8.13
CA LEU A 270 -20.61 4.46 -9.49
C LEU A 270 -20.04 3.13 -10.03
N ARG A 271 -19.16 2.47 -9.31
CA ARG A 271 -18.58 1.18 -9.71
C ARG A 271 -19.54 0.04 -9.43
N PRO A 272 -19.65 -0.93 -10.35
CA PRO A 272 -20.46 -2.12 -10.14
C PRO A 272 -19.94 -2.95 -8.96
N SER A 273 -20.82 -3.66 -8.27
CA SER A 273 -20.37 -4.72 -7.36
C SER A 273 -19.77 -5.90 -8.15
N PRO A 274 -18.99 -6.79 -7.52
CA PRO A 274 -18.54 -8.02 -8.19
C PRO A 274 -19.68 -8.86 -8.75
N GLN A 275 -20.84 -8.89 -8.10
CA GLN A 275 -22.06 -9.56 -8.58
C GLN A 275 -22.62 -8.88 -9.84
N ASP A 276 -22.61 -7.56 -9.90
CA ASP A 276 -23.04 -6.82 -11.10
C ASP A 276 -22.08 -7.09 -12.27
N VAL A 277 -20.76 -7.16 -12.02
CA VAL A 277 -19.77 -7.56 -13.04
C VAL A 277 -20.07 -8.96 -13.57
N LEU A 278 -20.41 -9.93 -12.71
CA LEU A 278 -20.84 -11.27 -13.13
C LEU A 278 -22.11 -11.24 -13.98
N ALA A 279 -23.09 -10.41 -13.60
CA ALA A 279 -24.31 -10.24 -14.38
C ALA A 279 -24.04 -9.60 -15.76
N MET A 280 -23.15 -8.59 -15.82
CA MET A 280 -22.76 -7.90 -17.06
C MET A 280 -22.02 -8.81 -18.03
N ILE A 281 -21.09 -9.68 -17.51
CA ILE A 281 -20.32 -10.61 -18.35
C ILE A 281 -21.20 -11.75 -18.86
N GLY A 282 -22.25 -12.09 -18.15
CA GLY A 282 -23.15 -13.21 -18.47
C GLY A 282 -22.52 -14.59 -18.24
N PRO A 283 -23.22 -15.65 -18.64
CA PRO A 283 -22.74 -17.01 -18.45
C PRO A 283 -21.48 -17.30 -19.29
N VAL A 284 -20.45 -17.84 -18.64
CA VAL A 284 -19.21 -18.28 -19.27
C VAL A 284 -19.14 -19.79 -19.17
N ALA A 285 -19.10 -20.46 -20.32
CA ALA A 285 -19.07 -21.92 -20.35
C ALA A 285 -17.76 -22.48 -19.75
N PRO A 286 -17.77 -23.49 -18.88
CA PRO A 286 -16.57 -24.10 -18.37
C PRO A 286 -15.81 -24.81 -19.50
N LEU A 287 -14.47 -24.67 -19.50
CA LEU A 287 -13.56 -25.36 -20.40
C LEU A 287 -12.52 -26.11 -19.60
N ARG A 288 -12.12 -27.30 -20.10
CA ARG A 288 -11.01 -28.06 -19.51
C ARG A 288 -9.63 -27.42 -19.70
N ARG A 289 -9.48 -26.54 -20.70
CA ARG A 289 -8.29 -25.74 -20.99
C ARG A 289 -8.71 -24.31 -21.25
N PRO A 290 -8.84 -23.51 -20.19
CA PRO A 290 -9.45 -22.18 -20.28
C PRO A 290 -8.55 -21.12 -20.95
N TRP A 291 -7.26 -21.39 -21.07
CA TRP A 291 -6.27 -20.43 -21.53
C TRP A 291 -5.73 -20.75 -22.92
N PRO A 292 -5.11 -19.77 -23.61
CA PRO A 292 -4.39 -20.00 -24.86
C PRO A 292 -3.31 -21.08 -24.73
N GLU A 293 -2.94 -21.70 -25.85
CA GLU A 293 -2.04 -22.85 -25.86
C GLU A 293 -0.66 -22.56 -25.23
N ASP A 294 -0.15 -21.36 -25.40
CA ASP A 294 1.12 -20.92 -24.83
C ASP A 294 1.07 -20.79 -23.31
N VAL A 295 -0.04 -20.31 -22.74
CA VAL A 295 -0.27 -20.29 -21.31
C VAL A 295 -0.40 -21.72 -20.77
N GLN A 296 -1.14 -22.57 -21.48
CA GLN A 296 -1.28 -24.00 -21.11
C GLN A 296 0.06 -24.72 -21.09
N ARG A 297 0.92 -24.47 -22.08
CA ARG A 297 2.28 -25.02 -22.11
C ARG A 297 3.11 -24.57 -20.92
N ARG A 298 3.06 -23.29 -20.53
CA ARG A 298 3.78 -22.76 -19.36
C ARG A 298 3.29 -23.38 -18.05
N ILE A 299 1.99 -23.64 -17.92
CA ILE A 299 1.43 -24.35 -16.77
C ILE A 299 2.06 -25.75 -16.68
N ALA A 300 2.11 -26.48 -17.80
CA ALA A 300 2.69 -27.81 -17.85
C ALA A 300 4.21 -27.81 -17.59
N GLU A 301 4.95 -26.86 -18.16
CA GLU A 301 6.39 -26.68 -17.93
C GLU A 301 6.69 -26.40 -16.45
N GLN A 302 5.93 -25.51 -15.82
CA GLN A 302 6.08 -25.19 -14.41
C GLN A 302 5.75 -26.38 -13.51
N ALA A 303 4.69 -27.11 -13.81
CA ALA A 303 4.33 -28.33 -13.07
C ALA A 303 5.47 -29.39 -13.15
N ALA A 304 6.04 -29.60 -14.33
CA ALA A 304 7.16 -30.53 -14.53
C ALA A 304 8.46 -30.05 -13.82
N GLU A 305 8.72 -28.77 -13.76
CA GLU A 305 9.86 -28.20 -13.01
C GLU A 305 9.71 -28.44 -11.51
N ILE A 306 8.51 -28.22 -10.98
CA ILE A 306 8.21 -28.44 -9.57
C ILE A 306 8.38 -29.92 -9.20
N GLU A 307 7.86 -30.83 -10.02
CA GLU A 307 8.01 -32.26 -9.80
C GLU A 307 9.49 -32.68 -9.75
N ARG A 308 10.32 -32.12 -10.62
CA ARG A 308 11.78 -32.32 -10.58
C ARG A 308 12.40 -31.78 -9.29
N LEU A 309 12.06 -30.54 -8.88
CA LEU A 309 12.60 -29.93 -7.65
C LEU A 309 12.21 -30.74 -6.41
N VAL A 310 10.97 -31.19 -6.32
CA VAL A 310 10.47 -31.99 -5.18
C VAL A 310 11.15 -33.36 -5.15
N SER A 311 11.38 -34.01 -6.29
CA SER A 311 12.02 -35.32 -6.36
C SER A 311 13.51 -35.29 -5.99
N THR A 312 14.19 -34.16 -6.14
CA THR A 312 15.61 -34.01 -5.74
C THR A 312 15.82 -33.80 -4.24
N VAL A 313 14.76 -33.52 -3.50
CA VAL A 313 14.84 -33.30 -2.05
C VAL A 313 14.73 -34.65 -1.32
N PRO A 314 15.78 -35.12 -0.58
CA PRO A 314 15.74 -36.39 0.11
C PRO A 314 14.54 -36.50 1.04
N ALA A 315 13.77 -37.59 0.92
CA ALA A 315 12.70 -37.91 1.87
C ALA A 315 13.33 -38.09 3.26
N GLN A 316 13.08 -37.19 4.18
CA GLN A 316 13.40 -37.47 5.59
C GLN A 316 12.43 -38.56 6.05
N ALA A 317 12.99 -39.67 6.50
CA ALA A 317 12.22 -40.66 7.22
C ALA A 317 11.60 -39.94 8.44
N GLY A 318 10.29 -39.79 8.42
CA GLY A 318 9.56 -39.22 9.55
C GLY A 318 9.90 -39.98 10.83
N PRO A 319 9.92 -39.31 12.00
CA PRO A 319 10.10 -40.01 13.26
C PRO A 319 9.06 -41.13 13.34
N ALA A 320 9.53 -42.35 13.54
CA ALA A 320 8.69 -43.54 13.66
C ALA A 320 7.56 -43.22 14.65
N ALA A 321 6.33 -43.41 14.20
CA ALA A 321 5.15 -43.20 15.03
C ALA A 321 5.27 -44.03 16.31
N THR A 322 5.60 -43.38 17.41
CA THR A 322 5.53 -43.96 18.73
C THR A 322 4.05 -44.21 19.03
N VAL A 323 3.69 -45.46 19.04
CA VAL A 323 2.37 -45.96 19.43
C VAL A 323 2.02 -45.36 20.80
N PRO A 324 0.91 -44.64 20.97
CA PRO A 324 0.57 -44.06 22.27
C PRO A 324 0.17 -45.19 23.23
N VAL A 325 0.98 -45.38 24.26
CA VAL A 325 0.63 -46.23 25.40
C VAL A 325 -0.55 -45.56 26.12
N PRO A 326 -1.67 -46.27 26.40
CA PRO A 326 -2.81 -45.66 27.07
C PRO A 326 -2.49 -45.40 28.54
N VAL A 327 -2.28 -44.17 28.91
CA VAL A 327 -2.13 -43.74 30.31
C VAL A 327 -3.49 -43.82 30.99
N ARG A 328 -3.67 -44.81 31.88
CA ARG A 328 -4.82 -44.90 32.80
C ARG A 328 -4.79 -43.76 33.80
N ARG A 329 -5.56 -42.68 33.53
CA ARG A 329 -5.76 -41.61 34.51
C ARG A 329 -6.65 -42.06 35.66
N SER A 330 -6.14 -41.97 36.88
CA SER A 330 -6.86 -42.31 38.09
C SER A 330 -7.98 -41.30 38.40
N ARG A 331 -9.11 -41.80 38.91
CA ARG A 331 -10.31 -41.02 39.29
C ARG A 331 -10.05 -39.93 40.37
N ARG A 332 -8.88 -39.88 40.96
CA ARG A 332 -8.53 -38.90 42.01
C ARG A 332 -8.14 -37.53 41.48
N GLN A 333 -7.67 -37.42 40.21
CA GLN A 333 -7.27 -36.13 39.61
C GLN A 333 -8.44 -35.26 39.15
N ARG A 334 -9.64 -35.80 38.88
CA ARG A 334 -10.81 -35.02 38.47
C ARG A 334 -11.38 -34.07 39.53
N ARG A 335 -11.13 -34.35 40.83
CA ARG A 335 -11.65 -33.52 41.94
C ARG A 335 -10.81 -32.26 42.22
N TRP A 336 -9.53 -32.29 41.87
CA TRP A 336 -8.64 -31.12 42.07
C TRP A 336 -8.71 -30.09 40.94
N ILE A 337 -9.07 -30.51 39.72
CA ILE A 337 -9.21 -29.62 38.56
C ILE A 337 -10.45 -28.72 38.70
N ALA A 338 -11.54 -29.23 39.28
CA ALA A 338 -12.76 -28.43 39.49
C ALA A 338 -12.58 -27.34 40.57
N ALA A 339 -11.75 -27.57 41.59
CA ALA A 339 -11.45 -26.55 42.62
C ALA A 339 -10.47 -25.46 42.18
N ALA A 340 -9.57 -25.79 41.22
CA ALA A 340 -8.62 -24.82 40.68
C ALA A 340 -9.25 -23.85 39.68
N VAL A 341 -10.28 -24.29 38.93
CA VAL A 341 -10.97 -23.43 37.94
C VAL A 341 -11.83 -22.34 38.61
N THR A 342 -12.47 -22.64 39.76
CA THR A 342 -13.28 -21.63 40.50
C THR A 342 -12.43 -20.59 41.23
N ALA A 343 -11.24 -20.97 41.72
CA ALA A 343 -10.31 -20.01 42.35
C ALA A 343 -9.62 -19.10 41.29
N GLY A 344 -9.35 -19.65 40.10
CA GLY A 344 -8.77 -18.88 39.00
C GLY A 344 -9.72 -17.80 38.41
N ALA A 345 -11.01 -18.10 38.34
CA ALA A 345 -12.00 -17.15 37.80
C ALA A 345 -12.20 -15.91 38.69
N LEU A 346 -12.10 -16.06 40.01
CA LEU A 346 -12.20 -14.93 40.96
C LEU A 346 -10.93 -14.06 41.00
N ALA A 347 -9.75 -14.66 40.74
CA ALA A 347 -8.50 -13.91 40.67
C ALA A 347 -8.38 -13.10 39.36
N VAL A 348 -8.90 -13.59 38.25
CA VAL A 348 -8.87 -12.89 36.95
C VAL A 348 -9.83 -11.69 36.95
N THR A 349 -11.02 -11.79 37.56
CA THR A 349 -11.95 -10.65 37.68
C THR A 349 -11.41 -9.55 38.59
N GLY A 350 -10.71 -9.87 39.66
CA GLY A 350 -10.05 -8.88 40.54
C GLY A 350 -8.86 -8.19 39.84
N ALA A 351 -8.05 -8.93 39.09
CA ALA A 351 -6.90 -8.39 38.35
C ALA A 351 -7.31 -7.49 37.19
N VAL A 352 -8.42 -7.80 36.49
CA VAL A 352 -8.94 -6.95 35.42
C VAL A 352 -9.47 -5.62 35.96
N PHE A 353 -10.10 -5.59 37.18
CA PHE A 353 -10.61 -4.36 37.77
C PHE A 353 -9.49 -3.44 38.29
N VAL A 354 -8.39 -4.00 38.79
CA VAL A 354 -7.21 -3.22 39.20
C VAL A 354 -6.41 -2.74 37.99
N ALA A 355 -6.26 -3.60 36.93
CA ALA A 355 -5.50 -3.25 35.73
C ALA A 355 -6.18 -2.16 34.89
N THR A 356 -7.53 -2.09 34.85
CA THR A 356 -8.24 -1.03 34.12
C THR A 356 -8.17 0.33 34.81
N GLY A 357 -8.12 0.37 36.14
CA GLY A 357 -7.89 1.61 36.91
C GLY A 357 -6.49 2.17 36.69
N TRP A 358 -5.48 1.30 36.74
CA TRP A 358 -4.07 1.70 36.53
C TRP A 358 -3.76 2.03 35.05
N ALA A 359 -4.44 1.40 34.10
CA ALA A 359 -4.28 1.71 32.70
C ALA A 359 -4.84 3.10 32.34
N ALA A 360 -5.90 3.55 32.99
CA ALA A 360 -6.43 4.90 32.82
C ALA A 360 -5.47 5.96 33.39
N GLU A 361 -4.89 5.74 34.56
CA GLU A 361 -3.90 6.68 35.14
C GLU A 361 -2.58 6.67 34.31
N MET A 362 -2.10 5.52 33.86
CA MET A 362 -0.91 5.45 32.99
C MET A 362 -1.16 6.03 31.60
N TYR A 363 -2.38 5.97 31.07
CA TYR A 363 -2.74 6.61 29.81
C TYR A 363 -2.56 8.13 29.86
N TYR A 364 -2.97 8.77 30.97
CA TYR A 364 -2.79 10.21 31.17
C TYR A 364 -1.36 10.63 31.54
N MET A 365 -0.51 9.69 32.01
CA MET A 365 0.92 9.97 32.26
C MET A 365 1.82 9.86 31.03
N VAL A 366 1.39 9.14 29.99
CA VAL A 366 2.20 8.85 28.78
C VAL A 366 1.72 9.63 27.55
N VAL A 367 0.48 10.14 27.57
CA VAL A 367 0.00 11.08 26.56
C VAL A 367 0.24 12.48 27.12
N PRO A 368 1.23 13.25 26.61
CA PRO A 368 1.32 14.66 26.99
C PRO A 368 -0.02 15.31 26.67
N GLU A 369 -0.56 16.08 27.60
CA GLU A 369 -1.72 16.92 27.34
C GLU A 369 -1.51 17.67 26.02
N PRO A 370 -2.54 17.80 25.17
CA PRO A 370 -2.42 18.59 23.96
C PRO A 370 -1.96 19.99 24.39
N VAL A 371 -0.81 20.41 23.88
CA VAL A 371 -0.29 21.77 24.09
C VAL A 371 -1.43 22.73 23.72
N PRO A 372 -1.90 23.59 24.65
CA PRO A 372 -3.02 24.46 24.35
C PRO A 372 -2.64 25.33 23.16
N THR A 373 -3.42 25.24 22.11
CA THR A 373 -3.35 26.17 20.97
C THR A 373 -3.57 27.57 21.54
N PRO A 374 -2.76 28.58 21.20
CA PRO A 374 -3.01 29.92 21.67
C PRO A 374 -4.37 30.41 21.15
N GLY A 375 -5.36 30.43 22.00
CA GLY A 375 -6.73 30.88 21.72
C GLY A 375 -7.75 29.76 21.87
N ASN A 376 -8.64 29.91 22.86
CA ASN A 376 -9.75 29.01 23.20
C ASN A 376 -10.86 28.94 22.12
N VAL A 377 -10.54 29.14 20.83
CA VAL A 377 -11.53 29.09 19.75
C VAL A 377 -11.52 27.69 19.15
N PRO A 378 -12.65 26.96 19.13
CA PRO A 378 -12.75 25.66 18.44
C PRO A 378 -12.37 25.79 16.97
N LEU A 379 -11.68 24.78 16.41
CA LEU A 379 -11.17 24.83 15.02
C LEU A 379 -12.26 25.10 13.98
N ASN A 380 -13.50 24.66 14.24
CA ASN A 380 -14.68 24.92 13.40
C ASN A 380 -15.15 26.39 13.39
N GLN A 381 -14.59 27.22 14.27
CA GLN A 381 -14.86 28.68 14.34
C GLN A 381 -13.65 29.53 13.92
N VAL A 382 -12.53 28.89 13.58
CA VAL A 382 -11.31 29.56 13.14
C VAL A 382 -11.46 29.95 11.66
N THR A 383 -11.36 31.22 11.36
CA THR A 383 -11.37 31.73 9.97
C THR A 383 -10.02 31.46 9.29
N ASP A 384 -10.06 31.20 7.98
CA ASP A 384 -8.86 30.98 7.18
C ASP A 384 -7.96 32.23 7.20
N THR A 385 -6.75 32.09 7.71
CA THR A 385 -5.74 33.16 7.74
C THR A 385 -5.08 33.32 6.37
N TYR A 386 -4.85 32.20 5.69
CA TYR A 386 -4.21 32.16 4.40
C TYR A 386 -5.27 31.99 3.31
N THR A 387 -5.76 33.12 2.77
CA THR A 387 -6.82 33.15 1.73
C THR A 387 -6.29 33.47 0.35
N GLY A 388 -5.02 33.91 0.27
CA GLY A 388 -4.35 34.35 -0.95
C GLY A 388 -3.78 33.21 -1.80
N THR A 389 -3.02 33.60 -2.83
CA THR A 389 -2.18 32.67 -3.60
C THR A 389 -0.91 32.37 -2.82
N ILE A 390 -0.44 31.12 -2.87
CA ILE A 390 0.86 30.70 -2.32
C ILE A 390 2.02 31.25 -3.18
N PRO A 391 3.25 31.35 -2.65
CA PRO A 391 4.41 31.83 -3.42
C PRO A 391 4.66 30.91 -4.63
N SER A 392 4.96 31.53 -5.79
CA SER A 392 5.54 30.80 -6.91
C SER A 392 7.00 30.45 -6.62
N CYS A 393 7.58 29.51 -7.36
CA CYS A 393 8.98 29.14 -7.15
C CYS A 393 9.97 30.27 -7.49
N ALA A 394 9.61 31.17 -8.40
CA ALA A 394 10.40 32.38 -8.68
C ALA A 394 10.40 33.34 -7.48
N GLU A 395 9.23 33.59 -6.88
CA GLU A 395 9.11 34.43 -5.67
C GLU A 395 9.82 33.81 -4.48
N ALA A 396 9.66 32.47 -4.26
CA ALA A 396 10.38 31.73 -3.26
C ALA A 396 11.90 31.77 -3.48
N GLY A 397 12.34 31.68 -4.74
CA GLY A 397 13.75 31.75 -5.13
C GLY A 397 14.43 33.10 -4.76
N THR A 398 13.67 34.18 -4.65
CA THR A 398 14.17 35.48 -4.20
C THR A 398 14.05 35.66 -2.68
N ALA A 399 13.07 35.04 -2.04
CA ALA A 399 12.80 35.18 -0.60
C ALA A 399 13.66 34.27 0.28
N LEU A 400 14.12 33.14 -0.26
CA LEU A 400 14.90 32.15 0.49
C LEU A 400 16.41 32.39 0.32
N THR A 401 17.11 32.57 1.44
CA THR A 401 18.58 32.59 1.48
C THR A 401 19.08 31.17 1.39
N ARG A 402 19.72 30.83 0.29
CA ARG A 402 20.19 29.46 0.03
C ARG A 402 21.63 29.27 0.52
N PRO A 403 21.99 28.08 1.00
CA PRO A 403 23.37 27.75 1.27
C PRO A 403 24.23 27.84 -0.01
N PRO A 404 25.56 28.04 0.11
CA PRO A 404 26.44 28.10 -1.05
C PRO A 404 26.34 26.86 -1.93
N GLY A 405 26.38 27.04 -3.24
CA GLY A 405 26.36 25.96 -4.23
C GLY A 405 25.00 25.61 -4.82
N PHE A 406 23.89 26.01 -4.19
CA PHE A 406 22.57 25.82 -4.77
C PHE A 406 22.29 26.81 -5.91
N THR A 407 21.57 26.35 -6.93
CA THR A 407 21.20 27.20 -8.08
C THR A 407 20.33 28.37 -7.65
N PRO A 408 20.43 29.55 -8.31
CA PRO A 408 19.61 30.72 -7.97
C PRO A 408 18.11 30.51 -8.24
N PHE A 409 17.75 29.56 -9.10
CA PHE A 409 16.37 29.22 -9.44
C PHE A 409 16.10 27.75 -9.17
N PRO A 410 14.84 27.33 -8.87
CA PRO A 410 14.52 25.94 -8.72
C PRO A 410 14.85 25.18 -10.02
N VAL A 411 15.52 24.02 -9.87
CA VAL A 411 15.86 23.15 -11.02
C VAL A 411 14.61 22.43 -11.52
N LYS A 412 13.65 22.22 -10.64
CA LYS A 412 12.37 21.60 -10.95
C LYS A 412 11.28 22.51 -10.37
N ASP A 413 10.63 23.22 -11.25
CA ASP A 413 9.45 24.01 -10.92
C ASP A 413 8.24 23.07 -10.99
N GLY A 414 7.45 23.02 -9.92
CA GLY A 414 6.16 22.32 -9.90
C GLY A 414 5.10 22.96 -10.81
N GLY A 415 5.49 24.00 -11.56
CA GLY A 415 4.58 24.81 -12.36
C GLY A 415 3.88 25.88 -11.52
N PRO A 416 2.82 26.53 -12.06
CA PRO A 416 2.00 27.43 -11.27
C PRO A 416 1.34 26.67 -10.13
N PRO A 417 1.06 27.33 -8.97
CA PRO A 417 0.37 26.71 -7.86
C PRO A 417 -0.88 25.98 -8.32
N THR A 418 -0.97 24.69 -8.00
CA THR A 418 -2.18 23.91 -8.27
C THR A 418 -3.29 24.37 -7.34
N THR A 419 -4.46 24.69 -7.92
CA THR A 419 -5.64 25.11 -7.16
C THR A 419 -6.70 24.03 -7.29
N SER A 420 -7.19 23.54 -6.15
CA SER A 420 -8.33 22.62 -6.06
C SER A 420 -9.49 23.26 -5.31
N ALA A 421 -10.62 22.58 -5.23
CA ALA A 421 -11.74 22.98 -4.38
C ALA A 421 -11.34 23.07 -2.89
N ASP A 422 -10.36 22.28 -2.47
CA ASP A 422 -9.94 22.12 -1.08
C ASP A 422 -8.79 23.08 -0.69
N GLY A 423 -8.11 23.70 -1.67
CA GLY A 423 -7.02 24.59 -1.37
C GLY A 423 -6.04 24.81 -2.52
N GLN A 424 -4.84 25.20 -2.16
CA GLN A 424 -3.72 25.42 -3.08
C GLN A 424 -2.47 24.70 -2.58
N GLN A 425 -1.64 24.21 -3.52
CA GLN A 425 -0.35 23.61 -3.23
C GLN A 425 0.69 24.06 -4.25
N ASN A 426 1.94 24.24 -3.81
CA ASN A 426 3.09 24.45 -4.68
C ASN A 426 4.32 23.74 -4.12
N GLN A 427 5.17 23.22 -5.01
CA GLN A 427 6.43 22.57 -4.68
C GLN A 427 7.57 23.20 -5.46
N CYS A 428 8.65 23.52 -4.77
CA CYS A 428 9.87 24.07 -5.37
C CYS A 428 11.08 23.22 -4.93
N THR A 429 11.98 22.96 -5.88
CA THR A 429 13.18 22.13 -5.63
C THR A 429 14.42 22.82 -6.15
N TRP A 430 15.45 22.93 -5.32
CA TRP A 430 16.78 23.46 -5.64
C TRP A 430 17.83 22.38 -5.47
N ASN A 431 18.76 22.29 -6.42
CA ASN A 431 19.82 21.27 -6.39
C ASN A 431 21.20 21.93 -6.51
N THR A 432 22.22 21.25 -5.95
CA THR A 432 23.63 21.55 -6.24
C THR A 432 24.14 20.64 -7.36
N ARG A 433 25.31 20.97 -7.92
CA ARG A 433 26.01 20.07 -8.87
C ARG A 433 26.48 18.77 -8.21
N SER A 434 26.67 18.77 -6.89
CA SER A 434 27.04 17.60 -6.08
C SER A 434 25.85 16.67 -5.76
N GLY A 435 24.61 17.05 -6.14
CA GLY A 435 23.41 16.24 -5.90
C GLY A 435 22.73 16.51 -4.56
N ASP A 436 23.14 17.56 -3.83
CA ASP A 436 22.39 17.99 -2.65
C ASP A 436 21.07 18.65 -3.10
N GLU A 437 20.01 18.51 -2.31
CA GLU A 437 18.67 18.94 -2.68
C GLU A 437 17.95 19.62 -1.51
N ILE A 438 17.27 20.73 -1.81
CA ILE A 438 16.30 21.39 -0.93
C ILE A 438 14.93 21.34 -1.62
N VAL A 439 13.92 20.82 -0.93
CA VAL A 439 12.52 20.82 -1.37
C VAL A 439 11.68 21.61 -0.39
N VAL A 440 10.85 22.50 -0.89
CA VAL A 440 9.86 23.22 -0.09
C VAL A 440 8.49 23.02 -0.72
N ILE A 441 7.51 22.61 0.08
CA ILE A 441 6.12 22.46 -0.33
C ILE A 441 5.26 23.29 0.60
N TRP A 442 4.40 24.13 0.02
CA TRP A 442 3.33 24.85 0.72
C TRP A 442 2.00 24.21 0.38
N SER A 443 1.14 24.03 1.37
CA SER A 443 -0.25 23.64 1.20
C SER A 443 -1.14 24.61 2.00
N VAL A 444 -2.18 25.14 1.39
CA VAL A 444 -3.15 26.03 2.05
C VAL A 444 -4.54 25.46 1.82
N TYR A 445 -5.24 25.18 2.90
CA TYR A 445 -6.60 24.61 2.89
C TYR A 445 -7.65 25.71 2.97
N ARG A 446 -8.80 25.50 2.30
CA ARG A 446 -9.92 26.44 2.30
C ARG A 446 -11.11 25.87 3.05
N SER A 447 -11.75 26.73 3.84
CA SER A 447 -13.03 26.38 4.48
C SER A 447 -14.12 26.12 3.46
N LYS A 448 -14.87 25.04 3.68
CA LYS A 448 -15.99 24.61 2.83
C LYS A 448 -17.32 25.08 3.42
N ASN A 449 -18.22 25.59 2.59
CA ASN A 449 -19.58 25.93 3.02
C ASN A 449 -20.31 24.67 3.51
N GLY A 450 -20.67 24.63 4.78
CA GLY A 450 -21.32 23.47 5.42
C GLY A 450 -20.42 22.25 5.64
N GLY A 451 -19.08 22.38 5.49
CA GLY A 451 -18.09 21.34 5.72
C GLY A 451 -16.99 21.75 6.69
N LEU A 452 -15.84 21.06 6.63
CA LEU A 452 -14.70 21.35 7.48
C LEU A 452 -14.08 22.71 7.14
N THR A 453 -13.63 23.46 8.17
CA THR A 453 -12.82 24.65 8.00
C THR A 453 -11.44 24.32 7.43
N GLY A 454 -10.75 25.30 6.84
CA GLY A 454 -9.38 25.11 6.40
C GLY A 454 -8.44 24.72 7.57
N ALA A 455 -8.69 25.26 8.77
CA ALA A 455 -7.94 24.92 9.98
C ALA A 455 -8.17 23.46 10.43
N GLU A 456 -9.40 22.94 10.35
CA GLU A 456 -9.71 21.54 10.64
C GLU A 456 -9.07 20.59 9.63
N GLN A 457 -9.13 20.93 8.34
CA GLN A 457 -8.51 20.15 7.28
C GLN A 457 -6.99 20.07 7.46
N SER A 458 -6.32 21.22 7.68
CA SER A 458 -4.89 21.29 7.93
C SER A 458 -4.51 20.51 9.20
N LYS A 459 -5.28 20.64 10.30
CA LYS A 459 -5.02 19.90 11.54
C LYS A 459 -5.13 18.39 11.36
N SER A 460 -6.16 17.93 10.67
CA SER A 460 -6.36 16.50 10.38
C SER A 460 -5.21 15.92 9.55
N HIS A 461 -4.76 16.66 8.52
CA HIS A 461 -3.64 16.24 7.69
C HIS A 461 -2.33 16.24 8.47
N TYR A 462 -2.04 17.29 9.25
CA TYR A 462 -0.86 17.40 10.09
C TYR A 462 -0.78 16.27 11.12
N GLU A 463 -1.89 15.89 11.76
CA GLU A 463 -1.92 14.77 12.69
C GLU A 463 -1.66 13.42 12.01
N GLY A 464 -2.13 13.27 10.77
CA GLY A 464 -1.82 12.10 9.93
C GLY A 464 -0.33 11.96 9.62
N MET A 465 0.44 13.04 9.68
CA MET A 465 1.90 13.03 9.46
C MET A 465 2.69 12.60 10.71
N TYR A 466 2.04 12.50 11.87
CA TYR A 466 2.70 12.04 13.09
C TYR A 466 2.92 10.53 13.07
N ILE A 467 4.18 10.09 13.06
CA ILE A 467 4.57 8.68 13.09
C ILE A 467 5.34 8.41 14.39
N ARG A 468 4.75 7.60 15.27
CA ARG A 468 5.36 7.24 16.55
C ARG A 468 6.75 6.61 16.33
N GLY A 469 7.75 7.14 17.03
CA GLY A 469 9.14 6.68 16.96
C GLY A 469 9.95 7.26 15.78
N LYS A 470 9.30 7.86 14.77
CA LYS A 470 9.97 8.47 13.62
C LYS A 470 9.82 9.98 13.56
N THR A 471 8.77 10.54 14.15
CA THR A 471 8.56 11.99 14.24
C THR A 471 8.70 12.46 15.67
N LEU A 472 9.28 13.65 15.84
CA LEU A 472 9.38 14.36 17.09
C LEU A 472 8.56 15.66 17.00
N ARG A 473 7.61 15.86 17.91
CA ARG A 473 6.92 17.15 18.04
C ARG A 473 7.89 18.19 18.58
N VAL A 474 7.88 19.38 17.97
CA VAL A 474 8.77 20.50 18.34
C VAL A 474 7.90 21.69 18.66
N SER A 475 8.05 22.22 19.88
CA SER A 475 7.33 23.42 20.35
C SER A 475 8.20 24.68 20.36
N THR A 476 9.45 24.57 19.92
CA THR A 476 10.43 25.68 20.00
C THR A 476 10.48 26.56 18.76
N LEU A 477 9.77 26.18 17.68
CA LEU A 477 9.76 26.96 16.44
C LEU A 477 8.70 28.06 16.51
N ASP A 478 9.12 29.30 16.41
CA ASP A 478 8.29 30.50 16.55
C ASP A 478 7.54 30.94 15.28
N PHE A 479 7.82 30.30 14.17
CA PHE A 479 7.25 30.65 12.87
C PHE A 479 6.04 29.83 12.43
N VAL A 480 5.72 28.74 13.15
CA VAL A 480 4.56 27.86 12.97
C VAL A 480 3.91 27.53 14.32
N GLN A 481 2.61 27.21 14.31
CA GLN A 481 1.90 26.81 15.53
C GLN A 481 2.28 25.40 16.01
N GLU A 482 2.51 24.50 15.07
CA GLU A 482 2.85 23.10 15.36
C GLU A 482 3.91 22.63 14.39
N ALA A 483 4.88 21.86 14.86
CA ALA A 483 5.92 21.29 14.00
C ALA A 483 6.26 19.85 14.36
N LEU A 484 6.64 19.08 13.35
CA LEU A 484 7.16 17.73 13.43
C LEU A 484 8.53 17.66 12.77
N TRP A 485 9.54 17.21 13.51
CA TRP A 485 10.77 16.73 12.92
C TRP A 485 10.63 15.25 12.59
N TYR A 486 10.92 14.91 11.35
CA TYR A 486 11.07 13.52 10.97
C TYR A 486 12.52 13.08 11.18
N LYS A 487 12.73 11.98 11.90
CA LYS A 487 14.04 11.36 12.14
C LYS A 487 14.22 10.17 11.19
N PRO A 488 14.75 10.37 9.99
CA PRO A 488 15.06 9.28 9.08
C PRO A 488 16.42 8.66 9.43
N ASP A 489 16.77 7.61 8.73
CA ASP A 489 17.97 6.78 8.88
C ASP A 489 19.31 7.50 8.56
N GLY A 490 19.45 8.75 8.97
CA GLY A 490 20.71 9.50 8.89
C GLY A 490 21.05 10.13 7.54
N LYS A 491 20.12 10.18 6.57
CA LYS A 491 20.40 10.62 5.19
C LYS A 491 19.84 11.99 4.79
N TYR A 492 18.87 12.52 5.52
CA TYR A 492 18.20 13.80 5.22
C TYR A 492 17.45 14.34 6.43
N CYS A 493 17.13 15.64 6.43
CA CYS A 493 16.29 16.29 7.42
C CYS A 493 14.96 16.69 6.80
N VAL A 494 13.87 16.45 7.53
CA VAL A 494 12.52 16.88 7.15
C VAL A 494 11.85 17.57 8.30
N LEU A 495 11.38 18.79 8.04
CA LEU A 495 10.54 19.57 8.92
C LEU A 495 9.14 19.69 8.33
N TYR A 496 8.15 19.39 9.13
CA TYR A 496 6.74 19.59 8.81
C TYR A 496 6.16 20.63 9.76
N GLY A 497 5.65 21.74 9.24
CA GLY A 497 5.08 22.83 10.03
C GLY A 497 3.62 23.07 9.67
N ARG A 498 2.78 23.41 10.66
CA ARG A 498 1.39 23.82 10.49
C ARG A 498 1.15 25.18 11.14
N ASP A 499 0.47 26.07 10.43
CA ASP A 499 0.02 27.37 10.95
C ASP A 499 -1.39 27.68 10.44
N VAL A 500 -2.38 27.63 11.33
CA VAL A 500 -3.82 27.77 11.05
C VAL A 500 -4.30 26.82 9.94
N ASN A 501 -4.58 27.33 8.74
CA ASN A 501 -5.03 26.58 7.56
C ASN A 501 -3.92 26.38 6.51
N ALA A 502 -2.66 26.56 6.91
CA ALA A 502 -1.50 26.36 6.05
C ALA A 502 -0.54 25.30 6.62
N GLU A 503 0.13 24.59 5.74
CA GLU A 503 1.18 23.66 6.03
C GLU A 503 2.43 23.94 5.21
N LEU A 504 3.57 23.59 5.79
CA LEU A 504 4.88 23.70 5.19
C LEU A 504 5.62 22.38 5.37
N PHE A 505 6.15 21.85 4.28
CA PHE A 505 7.09 20.73 4.27
C PHE A 505 8.44 21.23 3.74
N VAL A 506 9.52 20.94 4.46
CA VAL A 506 10.89 21.25 4.04
C VAL A 506 11.74 20.01 4.16
N LEU A 507 12.42 19.63 3.08
CA LEU A 507 13.38 18.54 3.05
C LEU A 507 14.74 19.08 2.60
N VAL A 508 15.80 18.71 3.34
CA VAL A 508 17.20 18.96 2.96
C VAL A 508 17.94 17.62 2.98
N LYS A 509 18.56 17.26 1.86
CA LYS A 509 19.34 16.03 1.72
C LYS A 509 20.58 16.24 0.86
N GLY A 510 21.58 15.41 1.07
CA GLY A 510 22.81 15.35 0.24
C GLY A 510 24.04 15.03 1.05
N THR A 511 25.15 14.79 0.34
CA THR A 511 26.43 14.43 0.94
C THR A 511 27.06 15.55 1.77
N ASN A 512 26.77 16.82 1.43
CA ASN A 512 27.27 17.99 2.15
C ASN A 512 26.35 18.40 3.32
N TYR A 513 25.18 17.77 3.44
CA TYR A 513 24.17 18.07 4.47
C TYR A 513 23.73 16.77 5.18
N PRO A 514 24.64 16.05 5.86
CA PRO A 514 24.29 14.89 6.67
C PRO A 514 23.46 15.32 7.89
N VAL A 515 22.77 14.36 8.51
CA VAL A 515 22.08 14.59 9.80
C VAL A 515 23.08 15.10 10.85
N GLY A 516 22.70 16.14 11.58
CA GLY A 516 23.56 16.91 12.48
C GLY A 516 24.01 18.25 11.89
N THR A 517 23.89 18.44 10.57
CA THR A 517 24.17 19.72 9.89
C THR A 517 23.00 20.20 9.04
N CYS A 518 22.12 19.31 8.55
CA CYS A 518 20.97 19.66 7.74
C CYS A 518 19.82 20.28 8.56
N GLU A 519 19.76 20.05 9.88
CA GLU A 519 18.70 20.56 10.74
C GLU A 519 18.61 22.09 10.71
N ALA A 520 19.74 22.76 10.93
CA ALA A 520 19.79 24.22 10.93
C ALA A 520 19.39 24.81 9.58
N VAL A 521 19.80 24.19 8.47
CA VAL A 521 19.42 24.61 7.11
C VAL A 521 17.94 24.39 6.86
N THR A 522 17.40 23.27 7.33
CA THR A 522 15.97 22.94 7.18
C THR A 522 15.09 23.89 7.97
N GLU A 523 15.49 24.25 9.20
CA GLU A 523 14.78 25.19 10.07
C GLU A 523 14.81 26.60 9.49
N GLU A 524 15.98 27.11 9.10
CA GLU A 524 16.10 28.43 8.49
C GLU A 524 15.34 28.52 7.16
N THR A 525 15.39 27.49 6.32
CA THR A 525 14.60 27.41 5.10
C THR A 525 13.10 27.43 5.42
N GLY A 526 12.66 26.70 6.43
CA GLY A 526 11.27 26.65 6.89
C GLY A 526 10.78 28.02 7.37
N LYS A 527 11.59 28.71 8.18
CA LYS A 527 11.30 30.06 8.67
C LYS A 527 11.10 31.05 7.55
N GLN A 528 12.01 31.07 6.58
CA GLN A 528 11.94 31.96 5.42
C GLN A 528 10.75 31.62 4.50
N ALA A 529 10.48 30.32 4.30
CA ALA A 529 9.36 29.86 3.49
C ALA A 529 8.00 30.26 4.08
N MET A 530 7.83 30.15 5.42
CA MET A 530 6.64 30.63 6.11
C MET A 530 6.53 32.15 6.10
N ALA A 531 7.63 32.87 6.24
CA ALA A 531 7.65 34.32 6.12
C ALA A 531 7.19 34.80 4.72
N ALA A 532 7.64 34.11 3.66
CA ALA A 532 7.21 34.40 2.28
C ALA A 532 5.70 34.15 2.10
N LEU A 533 5.15 33.08 2.67
CA LEU A 533 3.72 32.80 2.65
C LEU A 533 2.91 33.87 3.41
N LYS A 534 3.36 34.22 4.61
CA LYS A 534 2.73 35.27 5.46
C LYS A 534 2.73 36.64 4.77
N ALA A 535 3.84 37.04 4.18
CA ALA A 535 3.94 38.30 3.43
C ALA A 535 2.98 38.35 2.24
N LYS A 536 2.85 37.24 1.51
CA LYS A 536 1.93 37.15 0.37
C LYS A 536 0.45 37.20 0.79
N ALA A 537 0.11 36.56 1.91
CA ALA A 537 -1.23 36.64 2.48
C ALA A 537 -1.60 38.07 2.93
N GLN A 538 -0.67 38.79 3.54
CA GLN A 538 -0.86 40.18 4.00
C GLN A 538 -0.90 41.20 2.86
N GLY A 539 -0.16 41.00 1.79
CA GLY A 539 -0.13 41.92 0.63
C GLY A 539 -1.46 42.06 -0.11
N LYS A 540 -2.35 41.07 0.00
CA LYS A 540 -3.74 41.18 -0.54
C LYS A 540 -4.69 41.96 0.37
N THR A 541 -4.45 41.95 1.67
CA THR A 541 -5.28 42.71 2.63
C THR A 541 -5.14 44.21 2.43
N GLN A 542 -3.95 44.72 2.03
CA GLN A 542 -3.74 46.12 1.70
C GLN A 542 -4.40 46.55 0.37
N ALA A 543 -4.50 45.65 -0.62
CA ALA A 543 -5.13 45.95 -1.91
C ALA A 543 -6.68 45.93 -1.87
N GLN A 544 -7.28 45.26 -0.90
CA GLN A 544 -8.74 45.22 -0.69
C GLN A 544 -9.28 46.31 0.23
N GLY A 545 -8.41 46.90 1.06
CA GLY A 545 -8.77 48.05 1.92
C GLY A 545 -8.63 49.42 1.26
N ALA A 546 -8.16 49.46 0.00
CA ALA A 546 -7.99 50.71 -0.78
C ALA A 546 -8.96 50.83 -1.98
N ARG A 547 -10.10 50.12 -1.93
CA ARG A 547 -11.20 50.26 -2.89
C ARG A 547 -12.48 50.66 -2.21
#